data_bac41676232a4564d375ecb0250d9c39
#
_entry.id   bac41676232a4564d375ecb0250d9c39
#
_cell.length_a   1.000
_cell.length_b   1.000
_cell.length_c   1.000
_cell.angle_alpha   90.00
_cell.angle_beta   90.00
_cell.angle_gamma   90.00
#
_symmetry.space_group_name_H-M   'P 1'
#
loop_
_entity.id
_entity.type
_entity.pdbx_description
1 polymer ?
#
loop_
_entity_poly.entity_id
_entity_poly.type
_entity_poly.pdbx_seq_one_letter_code
_entity_poly.pdbx_strand_id
1 'polypeptide(L)'
;MFKELIWVKRNSLSELFCKGMIKKFEVDPYRTEGKVDQNNPRVDTSLKITMDMGVTTNIAWQEEDKVLFEALEIALDEYEMHLENISNQKCDDRGFKLHPAHNYECKDTGYKIQKYEPDGYYHWHHDWCMHLGWTRTFTYIWYLNTIEEKDGGWTEFIDGTKIQPKVGSIIFFPATWTYIHRGYTTKVPKYIVNGWIYAKPLN
;
A
#
# COMPACT_ATOMS: atom_id res chain seq x y z
N MET A 1 2.20 -18.87 0.14
CA MET A 1 2.60 -17.47 0.37
C MET A 1 3.58 -17.42 1.54
N PHE A 2 4.62 -16.61 1.46
CA PHE A 2 5.56 -16.43 2.58
C PHE A 2 5.09 -15.27 3.45
N LYS A 3 4.47 -15.59 4.57
CA LYS A 3 3.94 -14.61 5.53
C LYS A 3 5.00 -13.63 6.04
N GLU A 4 6.24 -14.09 6.13
CA GLU A 4 7.38 -13.30 6.59
C GLU A 4 7.73 -12.13 5.65
N LEU A 5 7.29 -12.16 4.39
CA LEU A 5 7.45 -11.06 3.45
C LEU A 5 6.35 -9.99 3.58
N ILE A 6 5.36 -10.20 4.46
CA ILE A 6 4.40 -9.16 4.87
C ILE A 6 5.00 -8.49 6.09
N TRP A 7 5.40 -7.25 5.93
CA TRP A 7 6.10 -6.50 6.97
C TRP A 7 5.28 -5.30 7.43
N VAL A 8 5.35 -4.98 8.71
CA VAL A 8 4.58 -3.89 9.32
C VAL A 8 5.50 -3.02 10.14
N LYS A 9 5.58 -1.73 9.80
CA LYS A 9 6.24 -0.70 10.63
C LYS A 9 5.18 0.15 11.34
N ARG A 10 5.31 0.28 12.65
CA ARG A 10 4.49 1.20 13.45
C ARG A 10 5.09 2.59 13.43
N ASN A 11 4.24 3.61 13.60
CA ASN A 11 4.66 5.01 13.73
C ASN A 11 5.52 5.52 12.55
N SER A 12 5.25 5.03 11.33
CA SER A 12 5.89 5.54 10.10
C SER A 12 5.44 6.97 9.80
N LEU A 13 4.18 7.29 10.10
CA LEU A 13 3.63 8.65 10.07
C LEU A 13 3.14 9.05 11.45
N SER A 14 3.23 10.34 11.79
CA SER A 14 2.67 10.84 13.05
C SER A 14 1.14 10.85 13.01
N GLU A 15 0.50 10.62 14.17
CA GLU A 15 -0.96 10.67 14.27
C GLU A 15 -1.52 12.04 13.88
N LEU A 16 -0.80 13.12 14.21
CA LEU A 16 -1.20 14.48 13.84
C LEU A 16 -1.22 14.68 12.32
N PHE A 17 -0.20 14.19 11.62
CA PHE A 17 -0.15 14.22 10.15
C PHE A 17 -1.30 13.42 9.54
N CYS A 18 -1.53 12.19 10.02
CA CYS A 18 -2.64 11.35 9.54
C CYS A 18 -4.00 12.04 9.71
N LYS A 19 -4.26 12.65 10.86
CA LYS A 19 -5.48 13.43 11.12
C LYS A 19 -5.61 14.63 10.18
N GLY A 20 -4.49 15.32 9.90
CA GLY A 20 -4.43 16.42 8.94
C GLY A 20 -4.81 15.98 7.54
N MET A 21 -4.24 14.85 7.06
CA MET A 21 -4.55 14.27 5.76
C MET A 21 -6.03 13.91 5.63
N ILE A 22 -6.61 13.24 6.63
CA ILE A 22 -8.03 12.89 6.64
C ILE A 22 -8.90 14.15 6.55
N LYS A 23 -8.64 15.16 7.40
CA LYS A 23 -9.39 16.40 7.41
C LYS A 23 -9.33 17.12 6.06
N LYS A 24 -8.16 17.18 5.44
CA LYS A 24 -7.95 17.78 4.13
C LYS A 24 -8.66 17.00 3.02
N PHE A 25 -8.57 15.67 3.04
CA PHE A 25 -9.27 14.78 2.11
C PHE A 25 -10.79 14.99 2.16
N GLU A 26 -11.39 15.12 3.35
CA GLU A 26 -12.85 15.23 3.48
C GLU A 26 -13.45 16.47 2.81
N VAL A 27 -12.66 17.50 2.59
CA VAL A 27 -13.10 18.75 1.93
C VAL A 27 -12.56 18.91 0.51
N ASP A 28 -11.72 17.97 0.04
CA ASP A 28 -11.10 18.08 -1.28
C ASP A 28 -12.14 17.80 -2.39
N PRO A 29 -12.27 18.67 -3.39
CA PRO A 29 -13.24 18.52 -4.48
C PRO A 29 -12.83 17.47 -5.52
N TYR A 30 -11.57 17.01 -5.54
CA TYR A 30 -11.06 16.07 -6.54
C TYR A 30 -11.20 14.60 -6.15
N ARG A 31 -11.98 14.31 -5.11
CA ARG A 31 -12.35 12.93 -4.75
C ARG A 31 -13.24 12.29 -5.82
N THR A 32 -12.96 11.06 -6.15
CA THR A 32 -13.73 10.29 -7.13
C THR A 32 -14.03 8.90 -6.61
N GLU A 33 -15.06 8.25 -7.15
CA GLU A 33 -15.29 6.84 -6.88
C GLU A 33 -14.07 6.00 -7.26
N GLY A 34 -13.75 5.02 -6.41
CA GLY A 34 -12.60 4.15 -6.59
C GLY A 34 -12.70 3.33 -7.87
N LYS A 35 -11.64 3.33 -8.65
CA LYS A 35 -11.54 2.57 -9.91
C LYS A 35 -10.75 1.29 -9.71
N VAL A 36 -11.11 0.26 -10.48
CA VAL A 36 -10.37 -0.99 -10.66
C VAL A 36 -9.77 -1.04 -12.05
N ASP A 37 -8.80 -1.94 -12.26
CA ASP A 37 -8.11 -2.18 -13.53
C ASP A 37 -7.30 -0.96 -14.04
N GLN A 38 -5.99 -1.03 -13.85
CA GLN A 38 -5.10 0.08 -14.25
C GLN A 38 -5.04 0.29 -15.76
N ASN A 39 -5.17 -0.78 -16.55
CA ASN A 39 -5.06 -0.71 -18.01
C ASN A 39 -6.38 -0.24 -18.67
N ASN A 40 -7.51 -0.46 -17.98
CA ASN A 40 -8.83 -0.01 -18.38
C ASN A 40 -9.64 0.47 -17.16
N PRO A 41 -9.30 1.66 -16.60
CA PRO A 41 -9.86 2.14 -15.34
C PRO A 41 -11.37 2.32 -15.40
N ARG A 42 -12.10 1.58 -14.58
CA ARG A 42 -13.55 1.67 -14.46
C ARG A 42 -14.02 1.61 -13.01
N VAL A 43 -15.16 2.21 -12.73
CA VAL A 43 -15.88 2.00 -11.47
C VAL A 43 -16.60 0.65 -11.58
N ASP A 44 -16.38 -0.21 -10.59
CA ASP A 44 -17.04 -1.51 -10.48
C ASP A 44 -17.34 -1.77 -9.00
N THR A 45 -18.55 -1.42 -8.60
CA THR A 45 -18.99 -1.51 -7.21
C THR A 45 -19.17 -2.95 -6.73
N SER A 46 -19.15 -3.96 -7.60
CA SER A 46 -19.10 -5.36 -7.19
C SER A 46 -17.71 -5.78 -6.71
N LEU A 47 -16.67 -5.04 -7.09
CA LEU A 47 -15.28 -5.31 -6.73
C LEU A 47 -14.74 -4.35 -5.68
N LYS A 48 -15.10 -3.05 -5.76
CA LYS A 48 -14.53 -2.01 -4.91
C LYS A 48 -15.53 -0.90 -4.62
N ILE A 49 -15.69 -0.58 -3.35
CA ILE A 49 -16.47 0.59 -2.87
C ILE A 49 -15.56 1.46 -2.02
N THR A 50 -15.03 2.53 -2.63
CA THR A 50 -14.15 3.52 -1.98
C THR A 50 -14.33 4.89 -2.64
N MET A 51 -13.90 5.93 -1.93
CA MET A 51 -13.60 7.25 -2.52
C MET A 51 -12.10 7.41 -2.58
N ASP A 52 -11.58 7.69 -3.77
CA ASP A 52 -10.15 7.77 -4.05
C ASP A 52 -9.74 9.19 -4.47
N MET A 53 -8.50 9.57 -4.16
CA MET A 53 -7.86 10.80 -4.65
C MET A 53 -6.36 10.61 -4.79
N GLY A 54 -5.78 11.04 -5.91
CA GLY A 54 -4.33 11.07 -6.10
C GLY A 54 -3.68 12.22 -5.33
N VAL A 55 -2.76 11.95 -4.43
CA VAL A 55 -1.99 12.96 -3.69
C VAL A 55 -0.93 13.57 -4.61
N THR A 56 -0.07 12.74 -5.19
CA THR A 56 1.06 13.18 -6.04
C THR A 56 0.62 13.99 -7.26
N THR A 57 -0.57 13.72 -7.78
CA THR A 57 -1.09 14.42 -8.97
C THR A 57 -1.87 15.69 -8.63
N ASN A 58 -2.07 16.02 -7.35
CA ASN A 58 -2.82 17.17 -6.89
C ASN A 58 -1.88 18.21 -6.28
N ILE A 59 -1.73 19.36 -6.97
CA ILE A 59 -0.80 20.41 -6.56
C ILE A 59 -1.08 20.95 -5.14
N ALA A 60 -2.33 20.90 -4.69
CA ALA A 60 -2.70 21.32 -3.34
C ALA A 60 -2.13 20.40 -2.25
N TRP A 61 -1.58 19.22 -2.61
CA TRP A 61 -1.07 18.20 -1.70
C TRP A 61 0.45 18.03 -1.74
N GLN A 62 1.18 18.97 -2.32
CA GLN A 62 2.64 18.87 -2.47
C GLN A 62 3.40 18.72 -1.13
N GLU A 63 2.92 19.36 -0.07
CA GLU A 63 3.54 19.25 1.25
C GLU A 63 3.35 17.84 1.84
N GLU A 64 2.15 17.29 1.70
CA GLU A 64 1.86 15.92 2.15
C GLU A 64 2.58 14.90 1.28
N ASP A 65 2.68 15.11 -0.02
CA ASP A 65 3.43 14.26 -0.96
C ASP A 65 4.89 14.16 -0.54
N LYS A 66 5.53 15.28 -0.21
CA LYS A 66 6.92 15.32 0.27
C LYS A 66 7.10 14.53 1.57
N VAL A 67 6.21 14.71 2.54
CA VAL A 67 6.28 13.97 3.82
C VAL A 67 6.10 12.47 3.59
N LEU A 68 5.19 12.08 2.68
CA LEU A 68 4.99 10.68 2.33
C LEU A 68 6.21 10.10 1.63
N PHE A 69 6.86 10.86 0.75
CA PHE A 69 8.09 10.44 0.08
C PHE A 69 9.22 10.17 1.08
N GLU A 70 9.50 11.11 1.98
CA GLU A 70 10.52 10.95 3.02
C GLU A 70 10.23 9.74 3.94
N ALA A 71 8.96 9.55 4.31
CA ALA A 71 8.54 8.42 5.13
C ALA A 71 8.62 7.08 4.37
N LEU A 72 8.37 7.10 3.05
CA LEU A 72 8.47 5.91 2.19
C LEU A 72 9.92 5.46 2.06
N GLU A 73 10.86 6.37 1.80
CA GLU A 73 12.29 6.05 1.69
C GLU A 73 12.78 5.32 2.95
N ILE A 74 12.52 5.90 4.14
CA ILE A 74 12.90 5.29 5.41
C ILE A 74 12.27 3.90 5.60
N ALA A 75 10.99 3.77 5.28
CA ALA A 75 10.28 2.51 5.49
C ALA A 75 10.68 1.44 4.46
N LEU A 76 11.03 1.84 3.24
CA LEU A 76 11.49 0.94 2.19
C LEU A 76 12.88 0.40 2.52
N ASP A 77 13.82 1.25 2.97
CA ASP A 77 15.15 0.82 3.41
C ASP A 77 15.06 -0.24 4.53
N GLU A 78 14.20 -0.01 5.52
CA GLU A 78 13.98 -0.97 6.61
C GLU A 78 13.34 -2.27 6.12
N TYR A 79 12.43 -2.19 5.15
CA TYR A 79 11.83 -3.38 4.55
C TYR A 79 12.86 -4.18 3.74
N GLU A 80 13.72 -3.51 2.99
CA GLU A 80 14.82 -4.15 2.25
C GLU A 80 15.79 -4.86 3.20
N MET A 81 16.17 -4.22 4.31
CA MET A 81 16.97 -4.86 5.36
C MET A 81 16.26 -6.10 5.95
N HIS A 82 14.94 -6.04 6.15
CA HIS A 82 14.15 -7.18 6.59
C HIS A 82 14.22 -8.34 5.58
N LEU A 83 14.06 -8.05 4.28
CA LEU A 83 14.17 -9.05 3.22
C LEU A 83 15.58 -9.66 3.12
N GLU A 84 16.60 -8.86 3.30
CA GLU A 84 17.99 -9.33 3.33
C GLU A 84 18.22 -10.28 4.53
N ASN A 85 17.70 -9.95 5.70
CA ASN A 85 17.77 -10.83 6.87
C ASN A 85 17.08 -12.18 6.62
N ILE A 86 15.91 -12.19 5.98
CA ILE A 86 15.22 -13.44 5.60
C ILE A 86 16.06 -14.23 4.58
N SER A 87 16.63 -13.55 3.59
CA SER A 87 17.50 -14.15 2.58
C SER A 87 18.70 -14.84 3.22
N ASN A 88 19.39 -14.15 4.13
CA ASN A 88 20.56 -14.67 4.84
C ASN A 88 20.24 -15.88 5.74
N GLN A 89 19.02 -15.94 6.28
CA GLN A 89 18.58 -17.06 7.14
C GLN A 89 18.09 -18.29 6.36
N LYS A 90 17.51 -18.08 5.18
CA LYS A 90 16.80 -19.15 4.44
C LYS A 90 17.50 -19.59 3.17
N CYS A 91 18.26 -18.71 2.56
CA CYS A 91 19.10 -19.02 1.41
C CYS A 91 20.52 -19.22 1.91
N ASP A 92 21.19 -20.25 1.46
CA ASP A 92 22.57 -20.47 1.85
C ASP A 92 23.46 -19.22 1.54
N ASP A 93 24.67 -19.23 2.05
CA ASP A 93 25.64 -18.14 1.97
C ASP A 93 26.16 -17.78 0.55
N ARG A 94 25.52 -18.30 -0.51
CA ARG A 94 25.88 -18.02 -1.92
C ARG A 94 25.40 -16.67 -2.42
N GLY A 95 24.94 -15.79 -1.52
CA GLY A 95 24.61 -14.41 -1.84
C GLY A 95 23.32 -14.24 -2.65
N PHE A 96 22.40 -15.23 -2.63
CA PHE A 96 21.08 -15.04 -3.21
C PHE A 96 20.31 -13.96 -2.45
N LYS A 97 19.75 -13.00 -3.17
CA LYS A 97 18.95 -11.93 -2.58
C LYS A 97 17.50 -12.07 -2.99
N LEU A 98 16.60 -12.11 -2.02
CA LEU A 98 15.14 -12.15 -2.26
C LEU A 98 14.63 -10.89 -2.93
N HIS A 99 15.40 -9.80 -2.81
CA HIS A 99 15.02 -8.50 -3.31
C HIS A 99 15.59 -8.26 -4.71
N PRO A 100 14.80 -7.92 -5.73
CA PRO A 100 15.29 -7.69 -7.09
C PRO A 100 16.02 -6.37 -7.28
N ALA A 101 15.99 -5.43 -6.32
CA ALA A 101 16.44 -4.05 -6.51
C ALA A 101 17.91 -3.88 -6.86
N HIS A 102 18.78 -4.84 -6.56
CA HIS A 102 20.22 -4.68 -6.85
C HIS A 102 20.57 -4.60 -8.34
N ASN A 103 19.69 -5.07 -9.22
CA ASN A 103 19.91 -5.09 -10.68
C ASN A 103 18.78 -4.40 -11.46
N TYR A 104 17.97 -3.58 -10.78
CA TYR A 104 16.81 -2.94 -11.36
C TYR A 104 16.75 -1.46 -11.01
N GLU A 105 16.31 -0.66 -11.97
CA GLU A 105 15.84 0.69 -11.69
C GLU A 105 14.50 0.60 -10.95
N CYS A 106 14.38 1.26 -9.80
CA CYS A 106 13.16 1.28 -9.00
C CYS A 106 12.57 2.70 -8.95
N LYS A 107 11.25 2.78 -8.89
CA LYS A 107 10.51 4.03 -8.65
C LYS A 107 9.20 3.75 -7.95
N ASP A 108 8.73 4.70 -7.16
CA ASP A 108 7.36 4.67 -6.64
C ASP A 108 6.34 5.14 -7.70
N THR A 109 5.07 4.90 -7.46
CA THR A 109 3.96 5.31 -8.33
C THR A 109 3.28 6.59 -7.88
N GLY A 110 3.82 7.24 -6.85
CA GLY A 110 3.12 8.27 -6.12
C GLY A 110 2.03 7.69 -5.18
N TYR A 111 1.28 8.56 -4.56
CA TYR A 111 0.40 8.25 -3.42
C TYR A 111 -1.05 8.50 -3.78
N LYS A 112 -1.91 7.58 -3.31
CA LYS A 112 -3.36 7.69 -3.44
C LYS A 112 -4.00 7.49 -2.07
N ILE A 113 -4.84 8.46 -1.66
CA ILE A 113 -5.75 8.26 -0.52
C ILE A 113 -6.96 7.48 -0.99
N GLN A 114 -7.40 6.54 -0.16
CA GLN A 114 -8.65 5.81 -0.33
C GLN A 114 -9.42 5.84 0.98
N LYS A 115 -10.68 6.26 0.90
CA LYS A 115 -11.65 6.18 1.98
C LYS A 115 -12.59 5.01 1.73
N TYR A 116 -12.74 4.16 2.71
CA TYR A 116 -13.80 3.16 2.81
C TYR A 116 -14.85 3.71 3.76
N GLU A 117 -16.05 3.97 3.25
CA GLU A 117 -17.21 4.27 4.10
C GLU A 117 -17.65 2.99 4.85
N PRO A 118 -18.53 3.08 5.87
CA PRO A 118 -19.17 1.90 6.43
C PRO A 118 -19.73 1.00 5.31
N ASP A 119 -19.48 -0.30 5.42
CA ASP A 119 -19.75 -1.33 4.41
C ASP A 119 -18.88 -1.26 3.13
N GLY A 120 -17.98 -0.27 3.02
CA GLY A 120 -17.00 -0.20 1.94
C GLY A 120 -15.98 -1.34 2.00
N TYR A 121 -15.54 -1.77 0.83
CA TYR A 121 -14.59 -2.89 0.69
C TYR A 121 -13.79 -2.79 -0.61
N TYR A 122 -12.74 -3.61 -0.69
CA TYR A 122 -12.10 -3.98 -1.93
C TYR A 122 -11.98 -5.50 -1.96
N HIS A 123 -12.61 -6.15 -2.92
CA HIS A 123 -12.69 -7.62 -3.03
C HIS A 123 -11.30 -8.26 -3.22
N TRP A 124 -11.22 -9.59 -3.19
CA TRP A 124 -10.02 -10.35 -3.44
C TRP A 124 -9.36 -9.96 -4.76
N HIS A 125 -8.11 -9.53 -4.72
CA HIS A 125 -7.33 -9.12 -5.87
C HIS A 125 -5.82 -9.34 -5.61
N HIS A 126 -5.04 -9.21 -6.65
CA HIS A 126 -3.60 -9.05 -6.58
C HIS A 126 -3.20 -7.71 -7.21
N ASP A 127 -2.04 -7.21 -6.84
CA ASP A 127 -1.54 -5.94 -7.34
C ASP A 127 -0.58 -6.08 -8.54
N TRP A 128 -0.30 -7.31 -8.95
CA TRP A 128 0.63 -7.54 -10.05
C TRP A 128 0.18 -6.85 -11.32
N CYS A 129 1.10 -6.06 -11.88
CA CYS A 129 0.88 -5.32 -13.11
C CYS A 129 2.20 -5.10 -13.83
N MET A 130 2.18 -5.19 -15.15
CA MET A 130 3.27 -4.78 -16.03
C MET A 130 2.81 -3.64 -16.93
N HIS A 131 3.63 -2.59 -17.06
CA HIS A 131 3.36 -1.48 -17.95
C HIS A 131 4.67 -0.89 -18.47
N LEU A 132 4.84 -0.82 -19.80
CA LEU A 132 6.02 -0.24 -20.47
C LEU A 132 7.36 -0.77 -19.92
N GLY A 133 7.45 -2.07 -19.69
CA GLY A 133 8.66 -2.72 -19.15
C GLY A 133 8.88 -2.57 -17.66
N TRP A 134 8.00 -1.85 -16.95
CA TRP A 134 7.98 -1.76 -15.50
C TRP A 134 7.06 -2.80 -14.90
N THR A 135 7.49 -3.43 -13.81
CA THR A 135 6.69 -4.42 -13.06
C THR A 135 6.52 -3.95 -11.63
N ARG A 136 5.30 -4.02 -11.09
CA ARG A 136 5.07 -3.80 -9.67
C ARG A 136 5.77 -4.87 -8.87
N THR A 137 6.64 -4.45 -7.95
CA THR A 137 7.46 -5.33 -7.11
C THR A 137 6.89 -5.40 -5.70
N PHE A 138 6.59 -4.24 -5.13
CA PHE A 138 6.03 -4.14 -3.78
C PHE A 138 4.78 -3.27 -3.78
N THR A 139 3.85 -3.64 -2.91
CA THR A 139 2.73 -2.81 -2.47
C THR A 139 3.04 -2.24 -1.10
N TYR A 140 2.73 -0.97 -0.89
CA TYR A 140 2.72 -0.36 0.43
C TYR A 140 1.36 0.27 0.73
N ILE A 141 0.97 0.20 2.02
CA ILE A 141 -0.28 0.78 2.50
C ILE A 141 -0.03 1.41 3.87
N TRP A 142 -0.21 2.74 3.99
CA TRP A 142 -0.36 3.40 5.29
C TRP A 142 -1.81 3.38 5.74
N TYR A 143 -2.01 3.18 7.02
CA TYR A 143 -3.30 3.36 7.68
C TYR A 143 -3.33 4.74 8.35
N LEU A 144 -4.27 5.60 7.94
CA LEU A 144 -4.38 6.96 8.48
C LEU A 144 -5.22 7.03 9.75
N ASN A 145 -5.97 5.97 10.06
CA ASN A 145 -6.71 5.86 11.32
C ASN A 145 -6.67 4.43 11.85
N THR A 146 -6.92 4.31 13.16
CA THR A 146 -7.07 3.02 13.81
C THR A 146 -8.50 2.53 13.62
N ILE A 147 -8.65 1.25 13.26
CA ILE A 147 -9.92 0.54 13.25
C ILE A 147 -9.86 -0.55 14.31
N GLU A 148 -10.85 -0.61 15.19
CA GLU A 148 -10.90 -1.67 16.20
C GLU A 148 -11.31 -3.00 15.56
N GLU A 149 -10.85 -4.11 16.13
CA GLU A 149 -11.07 -5.44 15.58
C GLU A 149 -12.57 -5.76 15.37
N LYS A 150 -13.43 -5.34 16.33
CA LYS A 150 -14.89 -5.49 16.25
C LYS A 150 -15.55 -4.77 15.07
N ASP A 151 -14.87 -3.78 14.50
CA ASP A 151 -15.35 -2.95 13.39
C ASP A 151 -14.86 -3.44 12.03
N GLY A 152 -14.05 -4.51 11.98
CA GLY A 152 -13.53 -5.09 10.74
C GLY A 152 -12.39 -4.27 10.15
N GLY A 153 -12.46 -3.97 8.83
CA GLY A 153 -11.57 -3.04 8.13
C GLY A 153 -10.14 -3.50 7.90
N TRP A 154 -9.76 -4.72 8.30
CA TRP A 154 -8.40 -5.24 8.12
C TRP A 154 -8.04 -5.46 6.64
N THR A 155 -6.75 -5.47 6.35
CA THR A 155 -6.21 -6.03 5.12
C THR A 155 -6.03 -7.52 5.35
N GLU A 156 -6.72 -8.35 4.56
CA GLU A 156 -6.70 -9.81 4.70
C GLU A 156 -6.06 -10.45 3.49
N PHE A 157 -5.15 -11.38 3.74
CA PHE A 157 -4.47 -12.17 2.73
C PHE A 157 -5.13 -13.56 2.61
N ILE A 158 -4.96 -14.20 1.45
CA ILE A 158 -5.62 -15.47 1.14
C ILE A 158 -5.23 -16.63 2.07
N ASP A 159 -4.09 -16.52 2.75
CA ASP A 159 -3.65 -17.50 3.76
C ASP A 159 -4.28 -17.26 5.15
N GLY A 160 -5.21 -16.31 5.26
CA GLY A 160 -5.87 -15.94 6.51
C GLY A 160 -5.12 -14.92 7.35
N THR A 161 -3.95 -14.44 6.92
CA THR A 161 -3.24 -13.35 7.61
C THR A 161 -4.08 -12.08 7.55
N LYS A 162 -4.27 -11.43 8.71
CA LYS A 162 -5.03 -10.18 8.85
C LYS A 162 -4.16 -9.10 9.46
N ILE A 163 -4.12 -7.94 8.82
CA ILE A 163 -3.44 -6.76 9.33
C ILE A 163 -4.48 -5.73 9.72
N GLN A 164 -4.62 -5.52 11.03
CA GLN A 164 -5.55 -4.55 11.58
C GLN A 164 -5.01 -3.13 11.41
N PRO A 165 -5.79 -2.17 10.86
CA PRO A 165 -5.37 -0.79 10.71
C PRO A 165 -5.01 -0.16 12.05
N LYS A 166 -3.80 0.42 12.13
CA LYS A 166 -3.35 1.24 13.24
C LYS A 166 -2.78 2.54 12.69
N VAL A 167 -3.23 3.67 13.21
CA VAL A 167 -2.84 4.99 12.74
C VAL A 167 -1.33 5.14 12.61
N GLY A 168 -0.88 5.68 11.48
CA GLY A 168 0.53 5.92 11.18
C GLY A 168 1.37 4.68 10.88
N SER A 169 0.78 3.47 10.88
CA SER A 169 1.52 2.27 10.47
C SER A 169 1.50 2.11 8.96
N ILE A 170 2.61 1.57 8.42
CA ILE A 170 2.74 1.13 7.03
C ILE A 170 2.89 -0.38 6.99
N ILE A 171 2.34 -1.00 5.96
CA ILE A 171 2.62 -2.38 5.59
C ILE A 171 3.29 -2.44 4.22
N PHE A 172 4.22 -3.37 4.06
CA PHE A 172 4.79 -3.77 2.77
C PHE A 172 4.54 -5.25 2.52
N PHE A 173 4.34 -5.60 1.25
CA PHE A 173 4.30 -6.97 0.78
C PHE A 173 4.58 -7.04 -0.73
N PRO A 174 5.01 -8.20 -1.26
CA PRO A 174 5.20 -8.37 -2.69
C PRO A 174 3.90 -8.15 -3.47
N ALA A 175 3.97 -7.36 -4.54
CA ALA A 175 2.82 -7.06 -5.40
C ALA A 175 2.48 -8.19 -6.37
N THR A 176 3.10 -9.37 -6.22
CA THR A 176 2.94 -10.50 -7.13
C THR A 176 1.56 -11.15 -7.02
N TRP A 177 1.15 -11.87 -8.07
CA TRP A 177 -0.13 -12.60 -8.12
C TRP A 177 -0.31 -13.66 -7.02
N THR A 178 0.75 -14.02 -6.30
CA THR A 178 0.72 -14.94 -5.16
C THR A 178 0.31 -14.29 -3.84
N TYR A 179 0.30 -12.93 -3.77
CA TYR A 179 -0.14 -12.16 -2.60
C TYR A 179 -1.55 -11.62 -2.81
N ILE A 180 -2.49 -12.55 -3.02
CA ILE A 180 -3.92 -12.22 -3.13
C ILE A 180 -4.39 -11.71 -1.77
N HIS A 181 -5.04 -10.55 -1.79
CA HIS A 181 -5.51 -9.88 -0.58
C HIS A 181 -6.82 -9.12 -0.84
N ARG A 182 -7.45 -8.66 0.24
CA ARG A 182 -8.64 -7.81 0.18
C ARG A 182 -8.64 -6.74 1.27
N GLY A 183 -9.32 -5.63 1.00
CA GLY A 183 -9.76 -4.71 2.04
C GLY A 183 -11.09 -5.19 2.60
N TYR A 184 -11.06 -5.78 3.80
CA TYR A 184 -12.28 -6.30 4.43
C TYR A 184 -13.24 -5.17 4.79
N THR A 185 -14.54 -5.44 4.72
CA THR A 185 -15.61 -4.52 5.09
C THR A 185 -15.37 -3.90 6.47
N THR A 186 -15.62 -2.63 6.57
CA THR A 186 -15.50 -1.85 7.81
C THR A 186 -16.85 -1.33 8.27
N LYS A 187 -17.06 -1.23 9.60
CA LYS A 187 -18.27 -0.61 10.19
C LYS A 187 -18.12 0.89 10.44
N VAL A 188 -16.90 1.39 10.34
CA VAL A 188 -16.54 2.81 10.55
C VAL A 188 -15.68 3.29 9.40
N PRO A 189 -15.61 4.60 9.11
CA PRO A 189 -14.76 5.09 8.03
C PRO A 189 -13.29 4.67 8.21
N LYS A 190 -12.69 4.08 7.18
CA LYS A 190 -11.29 3.70 7.12
C LYS A 190 -10.58 4.51 6.04
N TYR A 191 -9.40 5.04 6.37
CA TYR A 191 -8.57 5.80 5.45
C TYR A 191 -7.21 5.16 5.32
N ILE A 192 -6.77 5.00 4.07
CA ILE A 192 -5.43 4.52 3.75
C ILE A 192 -4.76 5.43 2.74
N VAL A 193 -3.43 5.40 2.71
CA VAL A 193 -2.63 5.84 1.56
C VAL A 193 -1.95 4.64 0.99
N ASN A 194 -2.08 4.40 -0.29
CA ASN A 194 -1.41 3.29 -0.95
C ASN A 194 -0.65 3.71 -2.21
N GLY A 195 0.30 2.87 -2.58
CA GLY A 195 1.06 2.95 -3.82
C GLY A 195 1.87 1.68 -4.02
N TRP A 196 2.73 1.72 -5.03
CA TRP A 196 3.54 0.57 -5.43
C TRP A 196 4.97 1.00 -5.76
N ILE A 197 5.90 0.11 -5.55
CA ILE A 197 7.25 0.22 -6.09
C ILE A 197 7.28 -0.57 -7.40
N TYR A 198 7.67 0.09 -8.46
CA TYR A 198 7.95 -0.51 -9.76
C TYR A 198 9.45 -0.81 -9.89
N ALA A 199 9.76 -1.91 -10.55
CA ALA A 199 11.11 -2.26 -10.95
C ALA A 199 11.19 -2.52 -12.46
N LYS A 200 12.33 -2.18 -13.05
CA LYS A 200 12.67 -2.41 -14.45
C LYS A 200 14.11 -2.85 -14.54
N PRO A 201 14.48 -3.85 -15.38
CA PRO A 201 15.87 -4.21 -15.59
C PRO A 201 16.73 -3.00 -15.98
N LEU A 202 17.94 -2.92 -15.42
CA LEU A 202 18.97 -1.98 -15.89
C LEU A 202 19.39 -2.42 -17.29
N ASN A 203 19.40 -1.50 -18.25
CA ASN A 203 19.86 -1.77 -19.61
C ASN A 203 21.36 -1.93 -19.66
#